data_66a178059f2e29af2c68cd898ccb12cd
#
_entry.id   66a178059f2e29af2c68cd898ccb12cd
#
_cell.length_a   1.000
_cell.length_b   1.000
_cell.length_c   1.000
_cell.angle_alpha   90.00
_cell.angle_beta   90.00
_cell.angle_gamma   90.00
#
_symmetry.space_group_name_H-M   'P 1'
#
loop_
_entity.id
_entity.type
_entity.pdbx_description
1 polymer ?
#
loop_
_entity_poly.entity_id
_entity_poly.type
_entity_poly.pdbx_seq_one_letter_code
_entity_poly.pdbx_strand_id
1 'polypeptide(L)'
;IVGTHVDDFLITGDNSKRWLEIETKLQKAFRWTPWEEGEFKQTGLWVNQDACGRITIHQKEFIDNIKEINISSERRKQRTEKLTDSKMTLLRGALGEIQWVATQTLPRYQAQFSVFQSSGPTATVETLFGINKLIRQIKLDKDYKLTFEPFEGKAVVVGWSDAAWANRPDGLSTGGYVIGIAPEEILDGKRTPVGWISHRSGKLQRVARSSLAAEVQALTVAEDELFMVRMMWAELNGFVSDIVAGTASAGRGLRPMIEGVRDVRACLCVDAKSIYDCLAKQVQMQSLAEKRTALELMAFERCIEETGLVVRWCHSEANLSDSLTKATAYGPIELYMRTGCWVLVHDEEQLSAKKRKERGLTRFETNKKDFAGLIREAFKNADIALPEVADGGEEDDRDQVCGEPPKQNV
;
A
#
# COMPACT_ATOMS: atom_id res chain seq x y z
N ILE A 1 -3.20 18.83 -17.64
CA ILE A 1 -3.07 18.71 -16.18
C ILE A 1 -1.79 19.42 -15.75
N VAL A 2 -1.83 20.15 -14.67
CA VAL A 2 -0.66 20.83 -14.09
C VAL A 2 -0.57 20.46 -12.61
N GLY A 3 0.48 19.76 -12.24
CA GLY A 3 0.86 19.53 -10.85
C GLY A 3 1.87 20.59 -10.41
N THR A 4 1.71 21.14 -9.22
CA THR A 4 2.62 22.16 -8.69
C THR A 4 3.18 21.71 -7.34
N HIS A 5 4.50 21.90 -7.17
CA HIS A 5 5.17 21.70 -5.90
C HIS A 5 6.13 22.86 -5.67
N VAL A 6 5.72 23.81 -4.84
CA VAL A 6 6.43 25.09 -4.58
C VAL A 6 6.63 25.85 -5.90
N ASP A 7 7.83 25.84 -6.47
CA ASP A 7 8.24 26.48 -7.74
C ASP A 7 8.43 25.49 -8.90
N ASP A 8 8.29 24.17 -8.63
CA ASP A 8 8.35 23.12 -9.64
C ASP A 8 6.95 22.79 -10.20
N PHE A 9 6.89 22.58 -11.51
CA PHE A 9 5.67 22.21 -12.22
C PHE A 9 5.86 20.91 -12.98
N LEU A 10 4.93 20.00 -12.82
CA LEU A 10 4.78 18.81 -13.67
C LEU A 10 3.58 19.03 -14.58
N ILE A 11 3.80 19.03 -15.88
CA ILE A 11 2.79 19.43 -16.87
C ILE A 11 2.56 18.26 -17.82
N THR A 12 1.30 17.94 -18.11
CA THR A 12 0.92 16.98 -19.15
C THR A 12 -0.31 17.45 -19.92
N GLY A 13 -0.38 17.09 -21.20
CA GLY A 13 -1.46 17.44 -22.09
C GLY A 13 -1.69 16.40 -23.18
N ASP A 14 -2.74 16.57 -23.95
CA ASP A 14 -3.22 15.65 -24.97
C ASP A 14 -2.73 15.98 -26.39
N ASN A 15 -1.79 16.91 -26.55
CA ASN A 15 -1.28 17.43 -27.81
C ASN A 15 -2.36 18.04 -28.73
N SER A 16 -3.57 18.32 -28.22
CA SER A 16 -4.62 19.02 -28.96
C SER A 16 -4.22 20.44 -29.29
N LYS A 17 -4.84 21.03 -30.33
CA LYS A 17 -4.62 22.44 -30.65
C LYS A 17 -4.87 23.37 -29.47
N ARG A 18 -5.91 23.07 -28.67
CA ARG A 18 -6.23 23.82 -27.44
C ARG A 18 -5.09 23.68 -26.40
N TRP A 19 -4.52 22.49 -26.24
CA TRP A 19 -3.41 22.27 -25.34
C TRP A 19 -2.18 23.08 -25.77
N LEU A 20 -1.78 23.03 -27.03
CA LEU A 20 -0.64 23.76 -27.57
C LEU A 20 -0.78 25.29 -27.41
N GLU A 21 -2.02 25.82 -27.54
CA GLU A 21 -2.32 27.23 -27.25
C GLU A 21 -2.12 27.57 -25.75
N ILE A 22 -2.54 26.68 -24.85
CA ILE A 22 -2.36 26.84 -23.40
C ILE A 22 -0.87 26.77 -23.04
N GLU A 23 -0.18 25.79 -23.53
CA GLU A 23 1.27 25.61 -23.35
C GLU A 23 2.06 26.85 -23.79
N THR A 24 1.77 27.35 -24.98
CA THR A 24 2.37 28.59 -25.49
C THR A 24 2.12 29.79 -24.56
N LYS A 25 0.91 29.89 -23.97
CA LYS A 25 0.58 30.96 -23.02
C LYS A 25 1.32 30.78 -21.70
N LEU A 26 1.42 29.56 -21.20
CA LEU A 26 2.17 29.24 -19.97
C LEU A 26 3.66 29.59 -20.14
N GLN A 27 4.28 29.18 -21.25
CA GLN A 27 5.67 29.48 -21.54
C GLN A 27 5.95 30.99 -21.58
N LYS A 28 5.00 31.80 -22.04
CA LYS A 28 5.13 33.27 -22.10
C LYS A 28 4.82 33.96 -20.77
N ALA A 29 4.04 33.35 -19.90
CA ALA A 29 3.54 33.98 -18.67
C ALA A 29 4.60 34.06 -17.56
N PHE A 30 5.56 33.16 -17.56
CA PHE A 30 6.56 33.05 -16.50
C PHE A 30 7.97 32.97 -17.07
N ARG A 31 8.97 33.23 -16.22
CA ARG A 31 10.38 32.98 -16.53
C ARG A 31 10.70 31.55 -16.10
N TRP A 32 10.66 30.64 -17.06
CA TRP A 32 10.95 29.22 -16.84
C TRP A 32 12.45 28.96 -16.98
N THR A 33 12.93 27.94 -16.26
CA THR A 33 14.09 27.17 -16.69
C THR A 33 13.74 26.38 -17.95
N PRO A 34 14.70 25.86 -18.73
CA PRO A 34 14.39 24.98 -19.84
C PRO A 34 13.47 23.84 -19.39
N TRP A 35 12.41 23.60 -20.17
CA TRP A 35 11.52 22.47 -19.91
C TRP A 35 12.23 21.17 -20.24
N GLU A 36 12.07 20.18 -19.37
CA GLU A 36 12.63 18.83 -19.50
C GLU A 36 11.50 17.87 -19.89
N GLU A 37 11.77 17.00 -20.85
CA GLU A 37 10.82 16.01 -21.35
C GLU A 37 11.46 14.62 -21.37
N GLY A 38 10.62 13.58 -21.26
CA GLY A 38 11.06 12.18 -21.31
C GLY A 38 11.72 11.73 -20.02
N GLU A 39 12.91 12.23 -19.68
CA GLU A 39 13.60 11.89 -18.43
C GLU A 39 13.98 13.16 -17.67
N PHE A 40 13.52 13.28 -16.43
CA PHE A 40 13.75 14.44 -15.58
C PHE A 40 13.65 14.08 -14.10
N LYS A 41 14.09 15.03 -13.25
CA LYS A 41 14.02 14.90 -11.80
C LYS A 41 12.96 15.82 -11.23
N GLN A 42 11.93 15.24 -10.58
CA GLN A 42 10.86 15.97 -9.93
C GLN A 42 10.84 15.63 -8.43
N THR A 43 10.89 16.63 -7.57
CA THR A 43 10.87 16.47 -6.10
C THR A 43 11.82 15.39 -5.55
N GLY A 44 12.98 15.20 -6.21
CA GLY A 44 13.98 14.19 -5.82
C GLY A 44 13.75 12.79 -6.39
N LEU A 45 12.70 12.60 -7.20
CA LEU A 45 12.40 11.37 -7.92
C LEU A 45 12.87 11.50 -9.37
N TRP A 46 13.48 10.47 -9.90
CA TRP A 46 13.69 10.36 -11.34
C TRP A 46 12.43 9.82 -12.00
N VAL A 47 11.93 10.57 -12.96
CA VAL A 47 10.76 10.21 -13.79
C VAL A 47 11.27 9.99 -15.21
N ASN A 48 10.89 8.88 -15.82
CA ASN A 48 11.20 8.60 -17.22
C ASN A 48 9.92 8.16 -17.92
N GLN A 49 9.62 8.79 -19.06
CA GLN A 49 8.55 8.39 -19.96
C GLN A 49 9.14 7.92 -21.28
N ASP A 50 8.87 6.68 -21.66
CA ASP A 50 9.32 6.12 -22.93
C ASP A 50 8.41 6.50 -24.11
N ALA A 51 8.82 6.13 -25.32
CA ALA A 51 8.08 6.42 -26.55
C ALA A 51 6.71 5.70 -26.63
N CYS A 52 6.49 4.66 -25.82
CA CYS A 52 5.21 3.96 -25.71
C CYS A 52 4.27 4.58 -24.67
N GLY A 53 4.70 5.64 -23.98
CA GLY A 53 3.95 6.30 -22.92
C GLY A 53 4.07 5.64 -21.55
N ARG A 54 4.90 4.59 -21.38
CA ARG A 54 5.18 3.98 -20.09
C ARG A 54 5.98 4.96 -19.22
N ILE A 55 5.55 5.17 -17.99
CA ILE A 55 6.24 6.01 -17.02
C ILE A 55 6.88 5.13 -15.96
N THR A 56 8.17 5.39 -15.67
CA THR A 56 8.88 4.76 -14.55
C THR A 56 9.39 5.81 -13.59
N ILE A 57 9.32 5.51 -12.29
CA ILE A 57 9.78 6.39 -11.21
C ILE A 57 10.75 5.63 -10.33
N HIS A 58 11.91 6.24 -10.03
CA HIS A 58 12.92 5.62 -9.16
C HIS A 58 13.72 6.63 -8.34
N GLN A 59 14.44 6.12 -7.33
CA GLN A 59 15.28 6.90 -6.41
C GLN A 59 16.73 6.38 -6.33
N LYS A 60 17.24 5.75 -7.36
CA LYS A 60 18.56 5.09 -7.36
C LYS A 60 19.67 5.99 -6.80
N GLU A 61 19.78 7.22 -7.29
CA GLU A 61 20.80 8.19 -6.85
C GLU A 61 20.67 8.53 -5.36
N PHE A 62 19.45 8.72 -4.87
CA PHE A 62 19.18 8.97 -3.47
C PHE A 62 19.56 7.77 -2.60
N ILE A 63 19.18 6.56 -3.02
CA ILE A 63 19.47 5.31 -2.30
C ILE A 63 20.98 5.06 -2.20
N ASP A 64 21.74 5.32 -3.28
CA ASP A 64 23.20 5.17 -3.26
C ASP A 64 23.88 6.08 -2.22
N ASN A 65 23.29 7.25 -1.96
CA ASN A 65 23.81 8.23 -1.01
C ASN A 65 23.45 7.96 0.46
N ILE A 66 22.49 7.09 0.76
CA ILE A 66 22.13 6.70 2.14
C ILE A 66 23.32 6.02 2.81
N LYS A 67 23.68 6.47 4.02
CA LYS A 67 24.84 5.96 4.76
C LYS A 67 24.44 5.13 5.95
N GLU A 68 25.14 4.03 6.18
CA GLU A 68 25.00 3.27 7.41
C GLU A 68 25.49 4.08 8.61
N ILE A 69 24.84 3.90 9.76
CA ILE A 69 25.24 4.55 11.02
C ILE A 69 26.48 3.82 11.56
N ASN A 70 27.57 4.53 11.72
CA ASN A 70 28.79 3.96 12.28
C ASN A 70 28.58 3.56 13.76
N ILE A 71 28.95 2.34 14.11
CA ILE A 71 28.90 1.77 15.47
C ILE A 71 30.32 1.36 15.86
N SER A 72 30.88 2.00 16.90
CA SER A 72 32.24 1.69 17.36
C SER A 72 32.35 0.24 17.86
N SER A 73 33.58 -0.31 17.85
CA SER A 73 33.85 -1.69 18.29
C SER A 73 33.42 -1.95 19.74
N GLU A 74 33.56 -0.96 20.61
CA GLU A 74 33.12 -1.05 22.02
C GLU A 74 31.59 -1.14 22.09
N ARG A 75 30.89 -0.27 21.34
CA ARG A 75 29.41 -0.21 21.34
C ARG A 75 28.78 -1.44 20.68
N ARG A 76 29.47 -2.09 19.75
CA ARG A 76 28.99 -3.35 19.14
C ARG A 76 28.78 -4.46 20.16
N LYS A 77 29.53 -4.45 21.28
CA LYS A 77 29.38 -5.43 22.37
C LYS A 77 28.22 -5.10 23.33
N GLN A 78 27.71 -3.88 23.26
CA GLN A 78 26.70 -3.32 24.18
C GLN A 78 25.31 -3.22 23.50
N ARG A 79 24.82 -4.29 22.91
CA ARG A 79 23.63 -4.28 22.05
C ARG A 79 22.38 -3.77 22.74
N THR A 80 22.17 -4.09 24.00
CA THR A 80 21.00 -3.70 24.80
C THR A 80 21.09 -2.29 25.39
N GLU A 81 22.25 -1.65 25.30
CA GLU A 81 22.44 -0.29 25.81
C GLU A 81 21.67 0.75 25.03
N LYS A 82 21.08 1.70 25.75
CA LYS A 82 20.37 2.84 25.14
C LYS A 82 21.29 3.68 24.28
N LEU A 83 20.72 4.32 23.27
CA LEU A 83 21.44 5.25 22.41
C LEU A 83 21.79 6.53 23.15
N THR A 84 22.94 7.11 22.83
CA THR A 84 23.29 8.48 23.18
C THR A 84 22.47 9.45 22.32
N ASP A 85 22.33 10.72 22.75
CA ASP A 85 21.58 11.75 22.00
C ASP A 85 22.12 11.94 20.57
N SER A 86 23.46 11.91 20.42
CA SER A 86 24.08 11.98 19.08
C SER A 86 23.71 10.80 18.19
N LYS A 87 23.67 9.57 18.74
CA LYS A 87 23.24 8.39 17.98
C LYS A 87 21.74 8.39 17.72
N MET A 88 20.93 8.92 18.63
CA MET A 88 19.51 9.12 18.42
C MET A 88 19.23 10.10 17.27
N THR A 89 20.01 11.18 17.15
CA THR A 89 19.90 12.13 16.03
C THR A 89 20.23 11.45 14.70
N LEU A 90 21.30 10.65 14.64
CA LEU A 90 21.65 9.88 13.44
C LEU A 90 20.58 8.85 13.09
N LEU A 91 19.99 8.15 14.09
CA LEU A 91 18.89 7.23 13.89
C LEU A 91 17.68 7.92 13.25
N ARG A 92 17.29 9.09 13.77
CA ARG A 92 16.17 9.87 13.22
C ARG A 92 16.42 10.29 11.77
N GLY A 93 17.66 10.73 11.47
CA GLY A 93 18.06 11.06 10.09
C GLY A 93 17.92 9.86 9.15
N ALA A 94 18.51 8.70 9.52
CA ALA A 94 18.40 7.48 8.74
C ALA A 94 16.96 6.99 8.57
N LEU A 95 16.12 7.10 9.62
CA LEU A 95 14.70 6.80 9.52
C LEU A 95 13.98 7.73 8.54
N GLY A 96 14.32 9.02 8.49
CA GLY A 96 13.78 9.96 7.51
C GLY A 96 14.14 9.58 6.07
N GLU A 97 15.41 9.20 5.83
CA GLU A 97 15.88 8.74 4.51
C GLU A 97 15.16 7.45 4.07
N ILE A 98 15.05 6.48 4.99
CA ILE A 98 14.33 5.21 4.72
C ILE A 98 12.84 5.49 4.47
N GLN A 99 12.21 6.36 5.25
CA GLN A 99 10.82 6.75 5.07
C GLN A 99 10.60 7.28 3.65
N TRP A 100 11.44 8.19 3.20
CA TRP A 100 11.34 8.78 1.88
C TRP A 100 11.37 7.73 0.78
N VAL A 101 12.30 6.78 0.86
CA VAL A 101 12.40 5.69 -0.11
C VAL A 101 11.19 4.75 -0.03
N ALA A 102 10.81 4.35 1.18
CA ALA A 102 9.71 3.39 1.38
C ALA A 102 8.35 3.97 1.00
N THR A 103 8.14 5.28 1.15
CA THR A 103 6.86 5.93 0.78
C THR A 103 6.77 6.31 -0.69
N GLN A 104 7.89 6.39 -1.41
CA GLN A 104 7.87 6.82 -2.80
C GLN A 104 8.02 5.65 -3.79
N THR A 105 9.07 4.84 -3.67
CA THR A 105 9.40 3.87 -4.72
C THR A 105 9.58 2.43 -4.25
N LEU A 106 9.87 2.19 -2.97
CA LEU A 106 10.12 0.85 -2.43
C LEU A 106 9.14 0.49 -1.29
N PRO A 107 7.85 0.35 -1.58
CA PRO A 107 6.79 0.10 -0.58
C PRO A 107 7.04 -1.16 0.26
N ARG A 108 7.76 -2.15 -0.25
CA ARG A 108 8.09 -3.38 0.48
C ARG A 108 8.80 -3.15 1.83
N TYR A 109 9.44 -1.99 2.01
CA TYR A 109 10.16 -1.66 3.23
C TYR A 109 9.33 -0.88 4.26
N GLN A 110 8.10 -0.52 3.92
CA GLN A 110 7.28 0.30 4.82
C GLN A 110 6.92 -0.40 6.13
N ALA A 111 6.63 -1.70 6.13
CA ALA A 111 6.31 -2.43 7.35
C ALA A 111 7.50 -2.41 8.32
N GLN A 112 8.70 -2.72 7.83
CA GLN A 112 9.93 -2.71 8.64
C GLN A 112 10.24 -1.30 9.17
N PHE A 113 10.18 -0.30 8.29
CA PHE A 113 10.35 1.11 8.67
C PHE A 113 9.38 1.51 9.78
N SER A 114 8.09 1.19 9.63
CA SER A 114 7.04 1.53 10.59
C SER A 114 7.28 0.94 11.98
N VAL A 115 7.85 -0.27 12.06
CA VAL A 115 8.24 -0.89 13.33
C VAL A 115 9.44 -0.16 13.95
N PHE A 116 10.49 0.13 13.17
CA PHE A 116 11.66 0.87 13.67
C PHE A 116 11.30 2.29 14.13
N GLN A 117 10.41 2.98 13.41
CA GLN A 117 9.92 4.29 13.82
C GLN A 117 9.24 4.26 15.21
N SER A 118 8.46 3.21 15.49
CA SER A 118 7.81 3.04 16.80
C SER A 118 8.78 2.75 17.93
N SER A 119 9.92 2.14 17.66
CA SER A 119 10.93 1.81 18.67
C SER A 119 11.83 3.00 19.06
N GLY A 120 11.68 4.15 18.40
CA GLY A 120 12.52 5.33 18.64
C GLY A 120 12.74 5.70 20.12
N PRO A 121 11.69 5.82 20.97
CA PRO A 121 11.85 6.19 22.38
C PRO A 121 12.65 5.17 23.22
N THR A 122 12.66 3.92 22.81
CA THR A 122 13.32 2.78 23.50
C THR A 122 14.52 2.24 22.73
N ALA A 123 14.99 2.98 21.70
CA ALA A 123 16.02 2.53 20.79
C ALA A 123 17.35 2.21 21.52
N THR A 124 17.93 1.09 21.17
CA THR A 124 19.20 0.55 21.69
C THR A 124 20.21 0.44 20.56
N VAL A 125 21.42 0.03 20.89
CA VAL A 125 22.45 -0.28 19.88
C VAL A 125 21.97 -1.35 18.90
N GLU A 126 21.18 -2.33 19.36
CA GLU A 126 20.57 -3.35 18.49
C GLU A 126 19.68 -2.72 17.41
N THR A 127 18.95 -1.66 17.74
CA THR A 127 18.15 -0.91 16.77
C THR A 127 19.00 -0.37 15.62
N LEU A 128 20.23 0.11 15.92
CA LEU A 128 21.16 0.59 14.87
C LEU A 128 21.62 -0.53 13.94
N PHE A 129 21.82 -1.75 14.47
CA PHE A 129 22.14 -2.90 13.62
C PHE A 129 20.98 -3.25 12.69
N GLY A 130 19.75 -3.22 13.20
CA GLY A 130 18.55 -3.46 12.42
C GLY A 130 18.40 -2.42 11.29
N ILE A 131 18.57 -1.13 11.59
CA ILE A 131 18.53 -0.03 10.61
C ILE A 131 19.62 -0.19 9.56
N ASN A 132 20.86 -0.50 9.94
CA ASN A 132 21.95 -0.72 8.98
C ASN A 132 21.67 -1.94 8.08
N LYS A 133 21.06 -2.99 8.63
CA LYS A 133 20.61 -4.14 7.82
C LYS A 133 19.55 -3.71 6.81
N LEU A 134 18.58 -2.90 7.22
CA LEU A 134 17.53 -2.39 6.35
C LEU A 134 18.11 -1.48 5.25
N ILE A 135 19.06 -0.59 5.57
CA ILE A 135 19.76 0.24 4.58
C ILE A 135 20.47 -0.63 3.54
N ARG A 136 21.16 -1.70 3.96
CA ARG A 136 21.80 -2.63 3.01
C ARG A 136 20.80 -3.32 2.10
N GLN A 137 19.66 -3.75 2.63
CA GLN A 137 18.59 -4.35 1.82
C GLN A 137 18.02 -3.37 0.80
N ILE A 138 17.73 -2.12 1.22
CA ILE A 138 17.28 -1.05 0.32
C ILE A 138 18.30 -0.81 -0.81
N LYS A 139 19.60 -0.83 -0.50
CA LYS A 139 20.66 -0.67 -1.51
C LYS A 139 20.74 -1.82 -2.52
N LEU A 140 20.38 -3.03 -2.13
CA LEU A 140 20.28 -4.16 -3.07
C LEU A 140 19.12 -3.97 -4.06
N ASP A 141 18.07 -3.29 -3.64
CA ASP A 141 16.87 -3.06 -4.45
C ASP A 141 16.84 -1.68 -5.12
N LYS A 142 17.94 -0.95 -5.16
CA LYS A 142 18.05 0.41 -5.71
C LYS A 142 17.63 0.56 -7.18
N ASP A 143 17.68 -0.54 -7.93
CA ASP A 143 17.32 -0.56 -9.35
C ASP A 143 15.82 -0.83 -9.58
N TYR A 144 15.02 -1.08 -8.53
CA TYR A 144 13.58 -1.16 -8.64
C TYR A 144 12.96 0.17 -9.07
N LYS A 145 11.91 0.05 -9.89
CA LYS A 145 11.15 1.19 -10.41
C LYS A 145 9.67 0.93 -10.22
N LEU A 146 8.94 1.94 -9.78
CA LEU A 146 7.50 1.94 -9.96
C LEU A 146 7.19 2.19 -11.44
N THR A 147 6.35 1.35 -12.01
CA THR A 147 6.02 1.40 -13.43
C THR A 147 4.53 1.67 -13.61
N PHE A 148 4.23 2.61 -14.48
CA PHE A 148 2.88 2.96 -14.90
C PHE A 148 2.77 2.64 -16.37
N GLU A 149 2.09 1.54 -16.68
CA GLU A 149 1.82 1.14 -18.06
C GLU A 149 0.61 1.90 -18.59
N PRO A 150 0.67 2.46 -19.79
CA PRO A 150 -0.51 3.01 -20.43
C PRO A 150 -1.52 1.89 -20.73
N PHE A 151 -2.79 2.19 -20.64
CA PHE A 151 -3.87 1.28 -21.03
C PHE A 151 -5.01 2.06 -21.68
N GLU A 152 -5.77 1.36 -22.51
CA GLU A 152 -6.98 1.90 -23.13
C GLU A 152 -8.22 1.45 -22.35
N GLY A 153 -9.34 2.16 -22.57
CA GLY A 153 -10.62 1.80 -21.98
C GLY A 153 -10.91 2.48 -20.65
N LYS A 154 -11.83 1.88 -19.90
CA LYS A 154 -12.28 2.44 -18.62
C LYS A 154 -11.33 2.05 -17.50
N ALA A 155 -11.03 3.04 -16.67
CA ALA A 155 -10.26 2.84 -15.46
C ALA A 155 -11.17 2.47 -14.27
N VAL A 156 -10.61 1.70 -13.35
CA VAL A 156 -11.17 1.41 -12.03
C VAL A 156 -10.13 1.72 -10.96
N VAL A 157 -10.56 2.31 -9.85
CA VAL A 157 -9.71 2.46 -8.67
C VAL A 157 -9.80 1.17 -7.86
N VAL A 158 -8.66 0.53 -7.65
CA VAL A 158 -8.57 -0.73 -6.89
C VAL A 158 -7.77 -0.51 -5.62
N GLY A 159 -8.21 -1.14 -4.55
CA GLY A 159 -7.52 -1.07 -3.26
C GLY A 159 -7.41 -2.43 -2.58
N TRP A 160 -6.44 -2.54 -1.70
CA TRP A 160 -6.23 -3.68 -0.80
C TRP A 160 -5.99 -3.17 0.60
N SER A 161 -6.59 -3.81 1.61
CA SER A 161 -6.34 -3.53 3.01
C SER A 161 -5.98 -4.79 3.77
N ASP A 162 -5.13 -4.65 4.79
CA ASP A 162 -4.71 -5.71 5.71
C ASP A 162 -4.41 -5.14 7.08
N ALA A 163 -4.51 -5.98 8.12
CA ALA A 163 -4.05 -5.63 9.46
C ALA A 163 -3.33 -6.79 10.14
N ALA A 164 -2.26 -6.49 10.83
CA ALA A 164 -1.60 -7.43 11.73
C ALA A 164 -1.93 -7.04 13.19
N TRP A 165 -2.76 -7.87 13.84
CA TRP A 165 -3.21 -7.63 15.19
C TRP A 165 -2.10 -7.86 16.22
N ALA A 166 -1.91 -6.88 17.12
CA ALA A 166 -0.98 -6.93 18.25
C ALA A 166 0.47 -7.34 17.88
N ASN A 167 0.90 -7.01 16.67
CA ASN A 167 2.21 -7.42 16.14
C ASN A 167 3.36 -6.46 16.49
N ARG A 168 3.09 -5.36 17.20
CA ARG A 168 4.10 -4.37 17.58
C ARG A 168 4.65 -4.63 18.98
N PRO A 169 5.88 -4.18 19.27
CA PRO A 169 6.48 -4.33 20.61
C PRO A 169 5.66 -3.71 21.72
N ASP A 170 4.87 -2.67 21.43
CA ASP A 170 3.96 -2.00 22.37
C ASP A 170 2.58 -2.67 22.47
N GLY A 171 2.40 -3.86 21.86
CA GLY A 171 1.13 -4.59 21.82
C GLY A 171 0.05 -3.97 20.93
N LEU A 172 0.39 -2.93 20.17
CA LEU A 172 -0.52 -2.31 19.21
C LEU A 172 -0.46 -3.03 17.85
N SER A 173 -1.41 -2.72 17.00
CA SER A 173 -1.58 -3.36 15.70
C SER A 173 -1.04 -2.49 14.56
N THR A 174 -0.65 -3.14 13.47
CA THR A 174 -0.29 -2.47 12.22
C THR A 174 -1.44 -2.58 11.25
N GLY A 175 -1.80 -1.49 10.58
CA GLY A 175 -2.69 -1.48 9.42
C GLY A 175 -1.92 -1.04 8.18
N GLY A 176 -2.32 -1.57 7.02
CA GLY A 176 -1.73 -1.23 5.74
C GLY A 176 -2.78 -1.20 4.62
N TYR A 177 -2.52 -0.38 3.61
CA TYR A 177 -3.31 -0.35 2.39
C TYR A 177 -2.45 -0.07 1.17
N VAL A 178 -2.96 -0.49 0.03
CA VAL A 178 -2.48 -0.15 -1.31
C VAL A 178 -3.66 0.33 -2.12
N ILE A 179 -3.51 1.45 -2.83
CA ILE A 179 -4.51 1.97 -3.77
C ILE A 179 -3.83 2.19 -5.12
N GLY A 180 -4.48 1.71 -6.18
CA GLY A 180 -3.99 1.87 -7.55
C GLY A 180 -5.11 2.11 -8.54
N ILE A 181 -4.73 2.42 -9.79
CA ILE A 181 -5.64 2.56 -10.93
C ILE A 181 -5.30 1.45 -11.93
N ALA A 182 -6.33 0.78 -12.43
CA ALA A 182 -6.20 -0.34 -13.37
C ALA A 182 -7.27 -0.28 -14.46
N PRO A 183 -7.09 -0.98 -15.60
CA PRO A 183 -8.17 -1.25 -16.54
C PRO A 183 -9.32 -2.00 -15.87
N GLU A 184 -10.56 -1.74 -16.30
CA GLU A 184 -11.76 -2.33 -15.72
C GLU A 184 -11.77 -3.87 -15.78
N GLU A 185 -11.06 -4.46 -16.73
CA GLU A 185 -10.94 -5.91 -16.90
C GLU A 185 -10.27 -6.63 -15.70
N ILE A 186 -9.60 -5.91 -14.82
CA ILE A 186 -9.10 -6.49 -13.57
C ILE A 186 -10.26 -7.04 -12.71
N LEU A 187 -11.43 -6.43 -12.81
CA LEU A 187 -12.63 -6.88 -12.11
C LEU A 187 -13.15 -8.24 -12.60
N ASP A 188 -12.78 -8.63 -13.83
CA ASP A 188 -13.11 -9.92 -14.43
C ASP A 188 -12.03 -10.98 -14.17
N GLY A 189 -11.07 -10.69 -13.28
CA GLY A 189 -9.98 -11.60 -12.95
C GLY A 189 -8.89 -11.69 -14.00
N LYS A 190 -8.83 -10.73 -14.95
CA LYS A 190 -7.72 -10.67 -15.90
C LYS A 190 -6.50 -10.03 -15.26
N ARG A 191 -5.32 -10.49 -15.64
CA ARG A 191 -4.08 -9.80 -15.31
C ARG A 191 -3.99 -8.49 -16.08
N THR A 192 -3.87 -7.39 -15.35
CA THR A 192 -3.78 -6.04 -15.93
C THR A 192 -2.64 -5.25 -15.30
N PRO A 193 -2.14 -4.21 -15.96
CA PRO A 193 -1.30 -3.23 -15.29
C PRO A 193 -2.07 -2.56 -14.16
N VAL A 194 -1.37 -2.22 -13.08
CA VAL A 194 -1.90 -1.45 -11.95
C VAL A 194 -0.95 -0.30 -11.67
N GLY A 195 -1.38 0.92 -11.94
CA GLY A 195 -0.66 2.12 -11.56
C GLY A 195 -0.77 2.34 -10.05
N TRP A 196 0.32 2.20 -9.33
CA TRP A 196 0.39 2.33 -7.87
C TRP A 196 0.32 3.81 -7.45
N ILE A 197 -0.78 4.24 -6.86
CA ILE A 197 -1.04 5.66 -6.54
C ILE A 197 -0.71 5.99 -5.09
N SER A 198 -1.21 5.18 -4.15
CA SER A 198 -1.01 5.43 -2.73
C SER A 198 -0.81 4.14 -1.96
N HIS A 199 -0.03 4.20 -0.89
CA HIS A 199 0.15 3.08 0.03
C HIS A 199 0.60 3.57 1.40
N ARG A 200 0.29 2.79 2.40
CA ARG A 200 0.68 3.09 3.78
C ARG A 200 0.86 1.82 4.61
N SER A 201 1.86 1.85 5.48
CA SER A 201 1.97 0.96 6.62
C SER A 201 2.10 1.81 7.88
N GLY A 202 1.30 1.56 8.88
CA GLY A 202 1.35 2.37 10.09
C GLY A 202 0.70 1.71 11.29
N LYS A 203 1.02 2.23 12.46
CA LYS A 203 0.34 1.87 13.69
C LYS A 203 -1.12 2.28 13.62
N LEU A 204 -2.05 1.39 13.96
CA LEU A 204 -3.45 1.73 14.11
C LEU A 204 -3.62 2.74 15.25
N GLN A 205 -4.49 3.72 15.05
CA GLN A 205 -4.66 4.82 16.00
C GLN A 205 -5.29 4.38 17.32
N ARG A 206 -6.08 3.30 17.28
CA ARG A 206 -6.80 2.78 18.45
C ARG A 206 -6.38 1.37 18.76
N VAL A 207 -6.40 1.02 20.05
CA VAL A 207 -6.19 -0.36 20.48
C VAL A 207 -7.28 -1.25 19.90
N ALA A 208 -6.88 -2.23 19.10
CA ALA A 208 -7.77 -3.25 18.58
C ALA A 208 -7.89 -4.39 19.60
N ARG A 209 -9.10 -4.73 19.98
CA ARG A 209 -9.39 -5.78 20.98
C ARG A 209 -9.46 -7.19 20.36
N SER A 210 -9.49 -7.25 19.04
CA SER A 210 -9.55 -8.48 18.26
C SER A 210 -8.90 -8.28 16.89
N SER A 211 -8.59 -9.37 16.19
CA SER A 211 -8.14 -9.30 14.79
C SER A 211 -9.19 -8.62 13.91
N LEU A 212 -10.47 -8.94 14.11
CA LEU A 212 -11.57 -8.29 13.37
C LEU A 212 -11.56 -6.77 13.58
N ALA A 213 -11.37 -6.29 14.82
CA ALA A 213 -11.31 -4.85 15.09
C ALA A 213 -10.08 -4.18 14.45
N ALA A 214 -8.96 -4.87 14.33
CA ALA A 214 -7.79 -4.36 13.63
C ALA A 214 -8.06 -4.25 12.12
N GLU A 215 -8.62 -5.29 11.53
CA GLU A 215 -8.98 -5.33 10.11
C GLU A 215 -9.99 -4.24 9.73
N VAL A 216 -11.04 -4.04 10.55
CA VAL A 216 -12.04 -2.99 10.31
C VAL A 216 -11.41 -1.60 10.38
N GLN A 217 -10.49 -1.36 11.32
CA GLN A 217 -9.78 -0.08 11.38
C GLN A 217 -8.88 0.14 10.15
N ALA A 218 -8.20 -0.88 9.67
CA ALA A 218 -7.40 -0.78 8.45
C ALA A 218 -8.26 -0.55 7.22
N LEU A 219 -9.40 -1.24 7.13
CA LEU A 219 -10.37 -1.12 6.05
C LEU A 219 -10.93 0.30 5.93
N THR A 220 -11.33 0.92 7.05
CA THR A 220 -11.85 2.30 7.04
C THR A 220 -10.81 3.31 6.60
N VAL A 221 -9.56 3.15 7.04
CA VAL A 221 -8.46 4.02 6.57
C VAL A 221 -8.16 3.83 5.09
N ALA A 222 -8.24 2.60 4.59
CA ALA A 222 -8.05 2.30 3.18
C ALA A 222 -9.18 2.88 2.31
N GLU A 223 -10.40 2.86 2.83
CA GLU A 223 -11.57 3.44 2.15
C GLU A 223 -11.47 4.95 2.06
N ASP A 224 -11.11 5.65 3.14
CA ASP A 224 -10.89 7.11 3.13
C ASP A 224 -9.90 7.51 2.03
N GLU A 225 -8.78 6.79 1.90
CA GLU A 225 -7.78 7.07 0.87
C GLU A 225 -8.28 6.72 -0.53
N LEU A 226 -8.97 5.59 -0.68
CA LEU A 226 -9.56 5.18 -1.94
C LEU A 226 -10.62 6.19 -2.41
N PHE A 227 -11.42 6.74 -1.50
CA PHE A 227 -12.36 7.80 -1.79
C PHE A 227 -11.64 9.06 -2.31
N MET A 228 -10.54 9.47 -1.67
CA MET A 228 -9.74 10.61 -2.12
C MET A 228 -9.16 10.40 -3.52
N VAL A 229 -8.62 9.21 -3.81
CA VAL A 229 -8.10 8.89 -5.16
C VAL A 229 -9.23 8.90 -6.19
N ARG A 230 -10.41 8.37 -5.87
CA ARG A 230 -11.60 8.42 -6.74
C ARG A 230 -12.03 9.86 -7.02
N MET A 231 -12.05 10.69 -5.98
CA MET A 231 -12.41 12.10 -6.12
C MET A 231 -11.44 12.84 -7.06
N MET A 232 -10.13 12.67 -6.85
CA MET A 232 -9.10 13.23 -7.72
C MET A 232 -9.25 12.73 -9.17
N TRP A 233 -9.52 11.44 -9.36
CA TRP A 233 -9.75 10.87 -10.68
C TRP A 233 -11.02 11.42 -11.35
N ALA A 234 -12.09 11.62 -10.57
CA ALA A 234 -13.32 12.24 -11.06
C ALA A 234 -13.09 13.69 -11.51
N GLU A 235 -12.33 14.46 -10.73
CA GLU A 235 -11.96 15.84 -11.11
C GLU A 235 -11.13 15.86 -12.41
N LEU A 236 -10.12 15.00 -12.52
CA LEU A 236 -9.27 14.91 -13.72
C LEU A 236 -10.06 14.53 -14.99
N ASN A 237 -11.13 13.77 -14.84
CA ASN A 237 -12.00 13.36 -15.95
C ASN A 237 -13.22 14.28 -16.15
N GLY A 238 -13.33 15.36 -15.39
CA GLY A 238 -14.40 16.35 -15.54
C GLY A 238 -15.77 15.92 -14.99
N PHE A 239 -15.85 14.84 -14.21
CA PHE A 239 -17.10 14.37 -13.58
C PHE A 239 -17.59 15.32 -12.47
N VAL A 240 -16.75 16.23 -12.01
CA VAL A 240 -17.02 17.20 -10.94
C VAL A 240 -16.90 18.64 -11.46
N SER A 241 -17.26 18.88 -12.70
CA SER A 241 -17.01 20.14 -13.43
C SER A 241 -17.57 21.41 -12.73
N ASP A 242 -18.64 21.29 -11.97
CA ASP A 242 -19.30 22.45 -11.34
C ASP A 242 -18.59 22.97 -10.07
N ILE A 243 -17.71 22.15 -9.47
CA ILE A 243 -16.92 22.57 -8.29
C ILE A 243 -15.74 23.45 -8.73
N VAL A 244 -15.10 23.08 -9.83
CA VAL A 244 -13.89 23.76 -10.36
C VAL A 244 -14.25 25.11 -11.00
N ALA A 245 -15.44 25.26 -11.55
CA ALA A 245 -15.87 26.48 -12.24
C ALA A 245 -16.17 27.67 -11.31
N GLY A 246 -16.07 27.54 -9.99
CA GLY A 246 -16.37 28.62 -9.04
C GLY A 246 -17.84 29.11 -9.07
N THR A 247 -18.69 28.44 -9.83
CA THR A 247 -20.13 28.74 -9.98
C THR A 247 -20.96 28.02 -8.89
N ALA A 248 -20.37 27.13 -8.13
CA ALA A 248 -21.02 26.52 -6.98
C ALA A 248 -21.22 27.60 -5.90
N SER A 249 -22.42 28.09 -5.76
CA SER A 249 -22.82 28.91 -4.61
C SER A 249 -22.38 28.22 -3.34
N ALA A 250 -21.73 28.98 -2.45
CA ALA A 250 -21.31 28.54 -1.13
C ALA A 250 -22.49 27.92 -0.37
N GLY A 251 -22.63 26.59 -0.41
CA GLY A 251 -23.77 25.88 0.18
C GLY A 251 -24.02 24.49 -0.41
N ARG A 252 -23.42 24.12 -1.52
CA ARG A 252 -23.50 22.76 -2.05
C ARG A 252 -22.42 21.91 -1.38
N GLY A 253 -22.79 21.23 -0.31
CA GLY A 253 -21.92 20.38 0.47
C GLY A 253 -21.39 19.14 -0.29
N LEU A 254 -21.03 18.12 0.43
CA LEU A 254 -20.47 16.82 -0.02
C LEU A 254 -21.24 16.11 -1.17
N ARG A 255 -22.51 16.44 -1.43
CA ARG A 255 -23.33 15.74 -2.44
C ARG A 255 -22.75 15.73 -3.86
N PRO A 256 -22.32 16.84 -4.46
CA PRO A 256 -21.74 16.80 -5.81
C PRO A 256 -20.46 16.01 -5.87
N MET A 257 -19.66 15.97 -4.78
CA MET A 257 -18.45 15.16 -4.69
C MET A 257 -18.79 13.66 -4.67
N ILE A 258 -19.80 13.26 -3.92
CA ILE A 258 -20.26 11.87 -3.85
C ILE A 258 -20.83 11.42 -5.20
N GLU A 259 -21.58 12.28 -5.89
CA GLU A 259 -22.11 12.00 -7.22
C GLU A 259 -20.99 11.79 -8.23
N GLY A 260 -19.97 12.67 -8.27
CA GLY A 260 -18.81 12.50 -9.14
C GLY A 260 -17.97 11.25 -8.80
N VAL A 261 -17.86 10.92 -7.53
CA VAL A 261 -17.17 9.69 -7.09
C VAL A 261 -17.92 8.43 -7.56
N ARG A 262 -19.24 8.43 -7.63
CA ARG A 262 -20.03 7.29 -8.15
C ARG A 262 -19.72 6.94 -9.60
N ASP A 263 -19.36 7.91 -10.42
CA ASP A 263 -18.99 7.70 -11.82
C ASP A 263 -17.63 7.02 -11.98
N VAL A 264 -16.80 7.03 -10.92
CA VAL A 264 -15.53 6.31 -10.86
C VAL A 264 -15.76 4.95 -10.20
N ARG A 265 -15.75 3.88 -10.99
CA ARG A 265 -15.83 2.52 -10.43
C ARG A 265 -14.67 2.24 -9.49
N ALA A 266 -14.96 1.51 -8.41
CA ALA A 266 -13.91 1.12 -7.47
C ALA A 266 -14.17 -0.24 -6.83
N CYS A 267 -13.09 -0.90 -6.45
CA CYS A 267 -13.09 -2.17 -5.75
C CYS A 267 -12.07 -2.14 -4.60
N LEU A 268 -12.50 -2.48 -3.39
CA LEU A 268 -11.61 -2.63 -2.24
C LEU A 268 -11.57 -4.10 -1.83
N CYS A 269 -10.37 -4.68 -1.84
CA CYS A 269 -10.13 -6.08 -1.52
C CYS A 269 -9.70 -6.24 -0.07
N VAL A 270 -10.26 -7.25 0.60
CA VAL A 270 -9.94 -7.64 1.98
C VAL A 270 -9.73 -9.15 2.03
N ASP A 271 -8.78 -9.62 2.84
CA ASP A 271 -8.59 -11.05 3.09
C ASP A 271 -9.29 -11.53 4.36
N ALA A 272 -9.76 -10.63 5.20
CA ALA A 272 -10.57 -10.92 6.38
C ALA A 272 -11.98 -11.39 5.96
N LYS A 273 -12.15 -12.69 5.80
CA LYS A 273 -13.45 -13.28 5.39
C LYS A 273 -14.60 -12.89 6.32
N SER A 274 -14.34 -12.70 7.61
CA SER A 274 -15.35 -12.27 8.58
C SER A 274 -15.95 -10.91 8.24
N ILE A 275 -15.14 -9.95 7.77
CA ILE A 275 -15.62 -8.65 7.30
C ILE A 275 -16.48 -8.82 6.04
N TYR A 276 -15.94 -9.55 5.05
CA TYR A 276 -16.67 -9.78 3.81
C TYR A 276 -18.03 -10.45 4.06
N ASP A 277 -18.07 -11.47 4.92
CA ASP A 277 -19.31 -12.15 5.28
C ASP A 277 -20.31 -11.23 6.02
N CYS A 278 -19.83 -10.30 6.85
CA CYS A 278 -20.67 -9.28 7.50
C CYS A 278 -21.31 -8.34 6.46
N LEU A 279 -20.53 -7.85 5.51
CA LEU A 279 -20.99 -6.91 4.50
C LEU A 279 -21.85 -7.57 3.41
N ALA A 280 -21.47 -8.77 2.93
CA ALA A 280 -22.15 -9.45 1.83
C ALA A 280 -23.45 -10.17 2.26
N LYS A 281 -23.55 -10.62 3.50
CA LYS A 281 -24.67 -11.45 3.99
C LYS A 281 -25.63 -10.72 4.90
N GLN A 282 -25.44 -9.43 5.11
CA GLN A 282 -26.23 -8.63 6.06
C GLN A 282 -26.39 -9.35 7.42
N VAL A 283 -25.32 -10.06 7.85
CA VAL A 283 -25.28 -10.62 9.20
C VAL A 283 -25.51 -9.46 10.16
N GLN A 284 -26.40 -9.65 11.12
CA GLN A 284 -26.76 -8.60 12.06
C GLN A 284 -25.49 -8.07 12.75
N MET A 285 -24.90 -7.01 12.20
CA MET A 285 -23.71 -6.36 12.76
C MET A 285 -23.94 -5.94 14.20
N GLN A 286 -25.20 -5.66 14.57
CA GLN A 286 -25.62 -5.38 15.93
C GLN A 286 -25.36 -6.54 16.92
N SER A 287 -25.22 -7.78 16.44
CA SER A 287 -24.92 -8.96 17.27
C SER A 287 -23.43 -9.10 17.58
N LEU A 288 -22.54 -8.30 16.96
CA LEU A 288 -21.12 -8.31 17.28
C LEU A 288 -20.88 -7.93 18.75
N ALA A 289 -20.04 -8.70 19.43
CA ALA A 289 -19.69 -8.46 20.82
C ALA A 289 -19.05 -7.08 21.03
N GLU A 290 -18.26 -6.64 20.07
CA GLU A 290 -17.58 -5.34 20.11
C GLU A 290 -18.40 -4.26 19.38
N LYS A 291 -19.16 -3.48 20.12
CA LYS A 291 -20.10 -2.49 19.58
C LYS A 291 -19.43 -1.38 18.74
N ARG A 292 -18.20 -1.00 19.07
CA ARG A 292 -17.47 0.00 18.29
C ARG A 292 -17.15 -0.51 16.89
N THR A 293 -16.66 -1.73 16.77
CA THR A 293 -16.42 -2.41 15.49
C THR A 293 -17.70 -2.56 14.68
N ALA A 294 -18.83 -2.86 15.35
CA ALA A 294 -20.13 -2.90 14.70
C ALA A 294 -20.52 -1.55 14.09
N LEU A 295 -20.34 -0.45 14.84
CA LEU A 295 -20.66 0.91 14.35
C LEU A 295 -19.77 1.31 13.16
N GLU A 296 -18.50 0.94 13.17
CA GLU A 296 -17.59 1.20 12.07
C GLU A 296 -18.00 0.42 10.80
N LEU A 297 -18.37 -0.85 10.94
CA LEU A 297 -18.89 -1.64 9.83
C LEU A 297 -20.20 -1.08 9.27
N MET A 298 -21.11 -0.61 10.12
CA MET A 298 -22.37 0.01 9.68
C MET A 298 -22.09 1.33 8.93
N ALA A 299 -21.14 2.14 9.39
CA ALA A 299 -20.73 3.36 8.69
C ALA A 299 -20.10 3.02 7.33
N PHE A 300 -19.29 1.98 7.28
CA PHE A 300 -18.68 1.50 6.04
C PHE A 300 -19.71 0.93 5.06
N GLU A 301 -20.72 0.17 5.53
CA GLU A 301 -21.85 -0.31 4.71
C GLU A 301 -22.60 0.87 4.05
N ARG A 302 -22.85 1.91 4.83
CA ARG A 302 -23.46 3.14 4.29
C ARG A 302 -22.58 3.81 3.24
N CYS A 303 -21.29 3.86 3.44
CA CYS A 303 -20.35 4.38 2.44
C CYS A 303 -20.41 3.57 1.14
N ILE A 304 -20.49 2.24 1.21
CA ILE A 304 -20.69 1.36 0.04
C ILE A 304 -21.95 1.77 -0.74
N GLU A 305 -23.07 1.95 -0.04
CA GLU A 305 -24.36 2.35 -0.65
C GLU A 305 -24.30 3.74 -1.28
N GLU A 306 -23.67 4.70 -0.58
CA GLU A 306 -23.57 6.09 -1.03
C GLU A 306 -22.62 6.26 -2.21
N THR A 307 -21.52 5.54 -2.26
CA THR A 307 -20.45 5.72 -3.25
C THR A 307 -20.43 4.67 -4.37
N GLY A 308 -21.19 3.59 -4.23
CA GLY A 308 -21.16 2.45 -5.17
C GLY A 308 -19.83 1.67 -5.12
N LEU A 309 -19.11 1.72 -3.98
CA LEU A 309 -17.90 0.93 -3.77
C LEU A 309 -18.23 -0.57 -3.78
N VAL A 310 -17.42 -1.37 -4.47
CA VAL A 310 -17.51 -2.83 -4.43
C VAL A 310 -16.45 -3.36 -3.47
N VAL A 311 -16.86 -4.19 -2.52
CA VAL A 311 -15.92 -4.92 -1.65
C VAL A 311 -15.78 -6.35 -2.12
N ARG A 312 -14.55 -6.84 -2.25
CA ARG A 312 -14.24 -8.22 -2.63
C ARG A 312 -13.38 -8.89 -1.57
N TRP A 313 -13.65 -10.16 -1.37
CA TRP A 313 -12.73 -11.00 -0.63
C TRP A 313 -11.61 -11.48 -1.55
N CYS A 314 -10.36 -11.40 -1.09
CA CYS A 314 -9.21 -12.00 -1.74
C CYS A 314 -8.49 -12.96 -0.77
N HIS A 315 -7.72 -13.88 -1.31
CA HIS A 315 -6.83 -14.69 -0.48
C HIS A 315 -5.63 -13.85 0.00
N SER A 316 -5.07 -14.11 1.19
CA SER A 316 -3.93 -13.36 1.74
C SER A 316 -2.71 -13.35 0.80
N GLU A 317 -2.48 -14.42 0.04
CA GLU A 317 -1.41 -14.49 -0.97
C GLU A 317 -1.65 -13.58 -2.20
N ALA A 318 -2.88 -13.09 -2.39
CA ALA A 318 -3.23 -12.11 -3.43
C ALA A 318 -3.46 -10.72 -2.86
N ASN A 319 -3.30 -10.54 -1.55
CA ASN A 319 -3.45 -9.26 -0.91
C ASN A 319 -2.13 -8.48 -0.99
N LEU A 320 -2.07 -7.45 -1.85
CA LEU A 320 -0.87 -6.61 -1.99
C LEU A 320 -0.50 -5.88 -0.69
N SER A 321 -1.47 -5.62 0.18
CA SER A 321 -1.23 -4.93 1.45
C SER A 321 -0.66 -5.84 2.55
N ASP A 322 -0.65 -7.17 2.39
CA ASP A 322 -0.10 -8.11 3.37
C ASP A 322 1.37 -7.79 3.71
N SER A 323 2.17 -7.44 2.71
CA SER A 323 3.57 -7.03 2.88
C SER A 323 3.75 -5.68 3.59
N LEU A 324 2.70 -4.88 3.72
CA LEU A 324 2.72 -3.62 4.45
C LEU A 324 2.42 -3.79 5.94
N THR A 325 1.94 -4.94 6.35
CA THR A 325 1.62 -5.24 7.75
C THR A 325 2.54 -6.30 8.35
N LYS A 326 3.15 -7.14 7.52
CA LYS A 326 4.03 -8.26 7.88
C LYS A 326 5.40 -8.07 7.26
N ALA A 327 6.42 -7.84 8.08
CA ALA A 327 7.79 -7.55 7.62
C ALA A 327 8.47 -8.68 6.81
N THR A 328 7.89 -9.87 6.79
CA THR A 328 8.40 -11.06 6.09
C THR A 328 7.58 -11.50 4.89
N ALA A 329 6.46 -10.82 4.59
CA ALA A 329 5.53 -11.19 3.52
C ALA A 329 5.84 -10.45 2.21
N TYR A 330 6.92 -10.83 1.54
CA TYR A 330 7.37 -10.09 0.33
C TYR A 330 6.78 -10.60 -0.99
N GLY A 331 6.23 -11.81 -1.05
CA GLY A 331 5.83 -12.46 -2.30
C GLY A 331 4.93 -11.63 -3.22
N PRO A 332 3.75 -11.18 -2.78
CA PRO A 332 2.83 -10.42 -3.62
C PRO A 332 3.42 -9.10 -4.11
N ILE A 333 4.01 -8.31 -3.21
CA ILE A 333 4.56 -7.00 -3.58
C ILE A 333 5.78 -7.12 -4.48
N GLU A 334 6.62 -8.13 -4.30
CA GLU A 334 7.78 -8.36 -5.13
C GLU A 334 7.37 -8.75 -6.55
N LEU A 335 6.36 -9.61 -6.68
CA LEU A 335 5.80 -9.97 -7.99
C LEU A 335 5.21 -8.74 -8.69
N TYR A 336 4.45 -7.91 -7.97
CA TYR A 336 3.95 -6.65 -8.50
C TYR A 336 5.10 -5.72 -8.93
N MET A 337 6.09 -5.51 -8.07
CA MET A 337 7.24 -4.63 -8.37
C MET A 337 8.01 -5.04 -9.62
N ARG A 338 8.08 -6.34 -9.91
CA ARG A 338 8.74 -6.87 -11.12
C ARG A 338 7.91 -6.74 -12.38
N THR A 339 6.59 -6.76 -12.25
CA THR A 339 5.67 -6.88 -13.40
C THR A 339 4.87 -5.63 -13.69
N GLY A 340 4.68 -4.74 -12.71
CA GLY A 340 3.73 -3.63 -12.79
C GLY A 340 2.27 -4.07 -12.93
N CYS A 341 1.99 -5.37 -12.84
CA CYS A 341 0.69 -5.96 -13.10
C CYS A 341 0.15 -6.71 -11.87
N TRP A 342 -1.18 -6.81 -11.80
CA TRP A 342 -1.85 -7.64 -10.80
C TRP A 342 -3.09 -8.31 -11.36
N VAL A 343 -3.67 -9.21 -10.55
CA VAL A 343 -4.88 -9.95 -10.88
C VAL A 343 -5.76 -10.04 -9.64
N LEU A 344 -7.08 -9.82 -9.80
CA LEU A 344 -8.05 -10.10 -8.75
C LEU A 344 -8.59 -11.53 -8.97
N VAL A 345 -7.98 -12.48 -8.30
CA VAL A 345 -8.43 -13.88 -8.40
C VAL A 345 -9.76 -14.01 -7.69
N HIS A 346 -10.75 -14.45 -8.43
CA HIS A 346 -12.09 -14.71 -7.92
C HIS A 346 -12.19 -16.18 -7.51
N ASP A 347 -12.41 -16.44 -6.22
CA ASP A 347 -12.74 -17.79 -5.74
C ASP A 347 -14.28 -17.93 -5.81
N GLU A 348 -14.78 -18.54 -6.87
CA GLU A 348 -16.21 -18.80 -7.06
C GLU A 348 -16.78 -19.71 -5.96
N GLU A 349 -15.98 -20.59 -5.39
CA GLU A 349 -16.34 -21.45 -4.27
C GLU A 349 -15.92 -20.87 -2.91
N GLN A 350 -16.50 -19.77 -2.50
CA GLN A 350 -16.32 -19.23 -1.14
C GLN A 350 -16.94 -20.15 -0.08
N LEU A 351 -16.34 -21.31 0.10
CA LEU A 351 -16.81 -22.29 1.06
C LEU A 351 -16.49 -21.85 2.49
N SER A 352 -17.50 -21.72 3.34
CA SER A 352 -17.30 -21.55 4.77
C SER A 352 -16.44 -22.67 5.34
N ALA A 353 -15.70 -22.42 6.43
CA ALA A 353 -14.89 -23.44 7.10
C ALA A 353 -15.70 -24.72 7.43
N LYS A 354 -16.99 -24.56 7.71
CA LYS A 354 -17.94 -25.68 7.95
C LYS A 354 -18.16 -26.48 6.68
N LYS A 355 -18.48 -25.85 5.55
CA LYS A 355 -18.71 -26.54 4.25
C LYS A 355 -17.42 -27.17 3.72
N ARG A 356 -16.24 -26.60 4.01
CA ARG A 356 -14.94 -27.22 3.68
C ARG A 356 -14.73 -28.51 4.45
N LYS A 357 -14.99 -28.49 5.77
CA LYS A 357 -14.92 -29.68 6.62
C LYS A 357 -15.89 -30.77 6.17
N GLU A 358 -17.11 -30.37 5.80
CA GLU A 358 -18.13 -31.30 5.26
C GLU A 358 -17.72 -31.93 3.92
N ARG A 359 -16.91 -31.23 3.10
CA ARG A 359 -16.38 -31.76 1.83
C ARG A 359 -15.01 -32.45 2.00
N GLY A 360 -14.53 -32.66 3.22
CA GLY A 360 -13.24 -33.31 3.50
C GLY A 360 -12.02 -32.48 3.08
N LEU A 361 -12.17 -31.18 2.80
CA LEU A 361 -11.09 -30.27 2.44
C LEU A 361 -10.40 -29.79 3.72
N THR A 362 -9.16 -30.18 3.91
CA THR A 362 -8.33 -29.73 5.04
C THR A 362 -8.03 -28.24 4.93
N ARG A 363 -7.93 -27.57 6.08
CA ARG A 363 -8.05 -26.12 6.25
C ARG A 363 -6.96 -25.28 5.57
N PHE A 364 -5.83 -25.85 5.15
CA PHE A 364 -4.65 -25.09 4.75
C PHE A 364 -3.84 -25.63 3.56
N GLU A 365 -3.78 -26.93 3.32
CA GLU A 365 -2.82 -27.46 2.35
C GLU A 365 -3.24 -27.38 0.88
N THR A 366 -4.53 -27.58 0.61
CA THR A 366 -5.06 -27.56 -0.76
C THR A 366 -5.11 -26.14 -1.35
N ASN A 367 -5.41 -25.13 -0.54
CA ASN A 367 -5.60 -23.76 -1.02
C ASN A 367 -4.30 -22.98 -1.29
N LYS A 368 -3.24 -23.20 -0.49
CA LYS A 368 -1.98 -22.51 -0.72
C LYS A 368 -1.34 -22.89 -2.05
N LYS A 369 -1.34 -24.20 -2.37
CA LYS A 369 -0.78 -24.69 -3.64
C LYS A 369 -1.63 -24.29 -4.83
N ASP A 370 -2.95 -24.37 -4.71
CA ASP A 370 -3.86 -24.05 -5.81
C ASP A 370 -3.91 -22.56 -6.10
N PHE A 371 -3.87 -21.73 -5.08
CA PHE A 371 -3.92 -20.28 -5.25
C PHE A 371 -2.60 -19.69 -5.74
N ALA A 372 -1.47 -20.10 -5.16
CA ALA A 372 -0.15 -19.80 -5.70
C ALA A 372 0.01 -20.33 -7.14
N GLY A 373 -0.63 -21.46 -7.45
CA GLY A 373 -0.76 -22.00 -8.81
C GLY A 373 -1.52 -21.08 -9.73
N LEU A 374 -2.67 -20.55 -9.33
CA LEU A 374 -3.47 -19.60 -10.12
C LEU A 374 -2.75 -18.30 -10.38
N ILE A 375 -2.07 -17.74 -9.37
CA ILE A 375 -1.23 -16.55 -9.56
C ILE A 375 -0.07 -16.88 -10.51
N ARG A 376 0.64 -17.99 -10.32
CA ARG A 376 1.72 -18.42 -11.23
C ARG A 376 1.19 -18.63 -12.64
N GLU A 377 0.02 -19.20 -12.82
CA GLU A 377 -0.60 -19.42 -14.14
C GLU A 377 -0.97 -18.09 -14.80
N ALA A 378 -1.54 -17.15 -14.05
CA ALA A 378 -1.83 -15.79 -14.52
C ALA A 378 -0.55 -15.04 -14.98
N PHE A 379 0.62 -15.41 -14.44
CA PHE A 379 1.90 -14.80 -14.77
C PHE A 379 2.82 -15.67 -15.65
N LYS A 380 2.42 -16.90 -16.00
CA LYS A 380 3.21 -17.84 -16.82
C LYS A 380 3.61 -17.32 -18.21
N ASN A 381 2.82 -16.41 -18.78
CA ASN A 381 3.05 -15.86 -20.11
C ASN A 381 3.79 -14.52 -20.09
N ALA A 382 4.21 -14.05 -18.94
CA ALA A 382 5.19 -12.99 -18.85
C ALA A 382 6.55 -13.68 -18.89
N ASP A 383 7.46 -13.34 -19.80
CA ASP A 383 8.86 -13.82 -19.88
C ASP A 383 9.68 -13.43 -18.61
N ILE A 384 9.07 -13.55 -17.45
CA ILE A 384 9.62 -13.18 -16.15
C ILE A 384 9.76 -14.49 -15.37
N ALA A 385 11.00 -14.86 -15.08
CA ALA A 385 11.26 -15.92 -14.10
C ALA A 385 10.59 -15.55 -12.78
N LEU A 386 9.53 -16.26 -12.44
CA LEU A 386 8.92 -16.16 -11.11
C LEU A 386 10.00 -16.54 -10.10
N PRO A 387 10.12 -15.83 -8.96
CA PRO A 387 11.03 -16.27 -7.91
C PRO A 387 10.67 -17.71 -7.56
N GLU A 388 11.64 -18.58 -7.54
CA GLU A 388 11.48 -19.86 -6.86
C GLU A 388 11.00 -19.50 -5.45
N VAL A 389 9.83 -20.01 -5.08
CA VAL A 389 9.42 -19.99 -3.67
C VAL A 389 10.53 -20.76 -2.99
N ALA A 390 11.39 -20.05 -2.27
CA ALA A 390 12.31 -20.71 -1.37
C ALA A 390 11.41 -21.60 -0.50
N ASP A 391 11.44 -22.90 -0.77
CA ASP A 391 10.93 -23.87 0.17
C ASP A 391 11.57 -23.43 1.49
N GLY A 392 10.74 -22.97 2.42
CA GLY A 392 11.18 -22.59 3.73
C GLY A 392 11.84 -23.81 4.35
N GLY A 393 13.12 -24.00 4.03
CA GLY A 393 13.99 -24.79 4.84
C GLY A 393 13.82 -24.19 6.23
N GLU A 394 13.17 -24.95 7.09
CA GLU A 394 13.24 -24.78 8.52
C GLU A 394 14.73 -24.75 8.88
N GLU A 395 15.34 -23.58 8.81
CA GLU A 395 16.48 -23.32 9.68
C GLU A 395 15.88 -23.25 11.09
N ASP A 396 16.06 -24.37 11.76
CA ASP A 396 15.80 -24.63 13.17
C ASP A 396 16.67 -23.70 14.02
N ASP A 397 16.31 -22.42 14.07
CA ASP A 397 16.79 -21.45 15.04
C ASP A 397 15.81 -21.39 16.21
N ARG A 398 15.48 -22.58 16.73
CA ARG A 398 14.98 -22.77 18.08
C ARG A 398 16.15 -22.70 19.05
N ASP A 399 16.69 -21.51 19.24
CA ASP A 399 17.37 -21.22 20.49
C ASP A 399 17.29 -19.73 20.82
N GLN A 400 16.64 -19.51 21.99
CA GLN A 400 16.70 -18.31 22.82
C GLN A 400 15.93 -17.09 22.30
N VAL A 401 14.91 -16.60 22.94
CA VAL A 401 14.61 -16.27 24.32
C VAL A 401 13.14 -15.82 24.40
N CYS A 402 12.29 -16.53 25.03
CA CYS A 402 11.15 -15.98 25.75
C CYS A 402 11.24 -16.42 27.19
N GLY A 403 11.90 -15.60 28.00
CA GLY A 403 11.81 -15.72 29.43
C GLY A 403 10.39 -15.46 29.89
N GLU A 404 9.82 -16.40 30.65
CA GLU A 404 8.51 -16.22 31.29
C GLU A 404 8.54 -15.00 32.22
N PRO A 405 7.45 -14.20 32.27
CA PRO A 405 7.33 -13.16 33.26
C PRO A 405 7.14 -13.78 34.66
N PRO A 406 7.69 -13.18 35.73
CA PRO A 406 7.60 -13.72 37.08
C PRO A 406 6.14 -13.75 37.52
N LYS A 407 5.72 -14.91 38.04
CA LYS A 407 4.45 -15.09 38.76
C LYS A 407 4.44 -14.18 39.98
N GLN A 408 3.59 -13.18 40.01
CA GLN A 408 3.24 -12.50 41.24
C GLN A 408 2.28 -13.39 42.02
N ASN A 409 2.76 -13.88 43.18
CA ASN A 409 1.93 -14.39 44.26
C ASN A 409 1.20 -13.21 44.92
N VAL A 410 -0.07 -13.25 44.97
CA VAL A 410 -1.11 -13.03 46.00
C VAL A 410 -2.42 -12.86 45.33
#